data_e761529a46bcdfa987a9c257b00d5d63
#
_entry.id   e761529a46bcdfa987a9c257b00d5d63
#
_cell.length_a   1.000
_cell.length_b   1.000
_cell.length_c   1.000
_cell.angle_alpha   90.00
_cell.angle_beta   90.00
_cell.angle_gamma   90.00
#
_symmetry.space_group_name_H-M   'P 1'
#
loop_
_entity.id
_entity.type
_entity.pdbx_description
1 polymer ?
#
loop_
_entity_poly.entity_id
_entity_poly.type
_entity_poly.pdbx_seq_one_letter_code
_entity_poly.pdbx_strand_id
1 'polypeptide(L)'
;MIKYSLLIIGLSSTLFSQELNDEWLNITIEKSIPEIVPVNTLEISNQPVEQQKNTYFTIQVAAKATFADAEEVVKILNNYNFEAFIQKNDSNEKLKYRVRYGSFLSREDASMTAKDIKNELGYDCWVDKIEL
;
A
#
# COMPACT_ATOMS: atom_id res chain seq x y z
N MET A 1 24.89 -54.58 -27.74
CA MET A 1 23.42 -54.58 -27.93
C MET A 1 22.77 -54.11 -26.63
N ILE A 2 22.40 -52.89 -26.57
CA ILE A 2 21.80 -52.30 -25.37
C ILE A 2 20.32 -52.16 -25.65
N LYS A 3 19.51 -52.93 -24.93
CA LYS A 3 18.04 -52.88 -25.02
C LYS A 3 17.54 -51.74 -24.11
N TYR A 4 17.03 -50.67 -24.70
CA TYR A 4 16.31 -49.62 -23.99
C TYR A 4 14.87 -50.09 -23.72
N SER A 5 14.57 -50.30 -22.45
CA SER A 5 13.20 -50.56 -21.99
C SER A 5 12.53 -49.23 -21.76
N LEU A 6 11.53 -48.90 -22.61
CA LEU A 6 10.67 -47.73 -22.47
C LEU A 6 9.63 -48.00 -21.39
N LEU A 7 9.77 -47.33 -20.25
CA LEU A 7 8.78 -47.39 -19.17
C LEU A 7 7.81 -46.25 -19.38
N ILE A 8 6.63 -46.57 -19.93
CA ILE A 8 5.52 -45.62 -20.09
C ILE A 8 4.81 -45.51 -18.73
N ILE A 9 5.02 -44.40 -18.04
CA ILE A 9 4.26 -44.07 -16.86
C ILE A 9 2.99 -43.36 -17.32
N GLY A 10 1.86 -44.09 -17.25
CA GLY A 10 0.54 -43.52 -17.51
C GLY A 10 0.17 -42.53 -16.40
N LEU A 11 0.03 -41.25 -16.76
CA LEU A 11 -0.60 -40.25 -15.92
C LEU A 11 -2.11 -40.48 -15.94
N SER A 12 -2.64 -41.09 -14.92
CA SER A 12 -4.07 -41.09 -14.66
C SER A 12 -4.45 -39.75 -14.03
N SER A 13 -4.96 -38.83 -14.84
CA SER A 13 -5.63 -37.64 -14.39
C SER A 13 -6.95 -38.00 -13.73
N THR A 14 -6.98 -38.18 -12.43
CA THR A 14 -8.21 -38.19 -11.67
C THR A 14 -8.77 -36.79 -11.65
N LEU A 15 -9.80 -36.53 -12.48
CA LEU A 15 -10.68 -35.40 -12.39
C LEU A 15 -11.39 -35.48 -11.03
N PHE A 16 -10.96 -34.66 -10.09
CA PHE A 16 -11.65 -34.42 -8.83
C PHE A 16 -12.83 -33.49 -9.12
N SER A 17 -13.98 -34.08 -9.46
CA SER A 17 -15.26 -33.37 -9.48
C SER A 17 -15.63 -33.09 -8.04
N GLN A 18 -15.35 -31.89 -7.54
CA GLN A 18 -16.02 -31.42 -6.33
C GLN A 18 -17.47 -31.16 -6.69
N GLU A 19 -18.33 -32.10 -6.32
CA GLU A 19 -19.75 -31.81 -6.20
C GLU A 19 -19.90 -30.73 -5.13
N LEU A 20 -20.21 -29.51 -5.58
CA LEU A 20 -20.64 -28.41 -4.72
C LEU A 20 -21.95 -28.87 -4.06
N ASN A 21 -21.84 -29.27 -2.82
CA ASN A 21 -22.97 -29.63 -2.01
C ASN A 21 -23.70 -28.35 -1.61
N ASP A 22 -24.77 -28.02 -2.32
CA ASP A 22 -25.58 -26.81 -2.11
C ASP A 22 -26.36 -26.82 -0.77
N GLU A 23 -26.16 -27.84 0.04
CA GLU A 23 -26.86 -28.02 1.29
C GLU A 23 -26.54 -26.93 2.35
N TRP A 24 -25.36 -26.32 2.29
CA TRP A 24 -25.00 -25.23 3.20
C TRP A 24 -25.68 -23.89 2.87
N LEU A 25 -26.08 -23.70 1.60
CA LEU A 25 -26.79 -22.47 1.18
C LEU A 25 -28.19 -22.37 1.79
N ASN A 26 -28.88 -23.48 1.94
CA ASN A 26 -30.25 -23.47 2.48
C ASN A 26 -30.28 -23.24 3.99
N ILE A 27 -29.24 -23.66 4.73
CA ILE A 27 -29.18 -23.50 6.20
C ILE A 27 -28.91 -22.03 6.59
N THR A 28 -28.21 -21.28 5.71
CA THR A 28 -27.83 -19.89 6.00
C THR A 28 -28.97 -18.90 5.76
N ILE A 29 -29.92 -19.23 4.87
CA ILE A 29 -31.01 -18.33 4.50
C ILE A 29 -32.16 -18.34 5.54
N GLU A 30 -32.47 -19.52 6.11
CA GLU A 30 -33.55 -19.61 7.09
C GLU A 30 -33.21 -19.03 8.48
N LYS A 31 -31.94 -18.88 8.82
CA LYS A 31 -31.49 -18.43 10.14
C LYS A 31 -31.09 -16.96 10.21
N SER A 32 -31.14 -16.24 9.11
CA SER A 32 -30.65 -14.85 9.01
C SER A 32 -31.68 -13.82 8.65
N ILE A 33 -32.98 -14.15 8.76
CA ILE A 33 -33.98 -13.08 8.69
C ILE A 33 -34.21 -12.60 10.13
N PRO A 34 -33.56 -11.52 10.58
CA PRO A 34 -34.00 -10.85 11.77
C PRO A 34 -35.40 -10.30 11.46
N GLU A 35 -36.35 -10.62 12.32
CA GLU A 35 -37.65 -10.02 12.38
C GLU A 35 -37.53 -8.50 12.08
N ILE A 36 -38.18 -8.05 11.01
CA ILE A 36 -38.16 -6.65 10.64
C ILE A 36 -38.88 -5.89 11.75
N VAL A 37 -38.10 -5.44 12.71
CA VAL A 37 -38.55 -4.44 13.66
C VAL A 37 -38.88 -3.21 12.83
N PRO A 38 -40.10 -2.63 12.90
CA PRO A 38 -40.42 -1.42 12.18
C PRO A 38 -39.41 -0.38 12.61
N VAL A 39 -38.54 0.02 11.65
CA VAL A 39 -37.58 1.09 11.86
C VAL A 39 -38.38 2.35 12.09
N ASN A 40 -38.59 2.64 13.38
CA ASN A 40 -39.07 3.94 13.79
C ASN A 40 -38.05 4.94 13.22
N THR A 41 -38.53 5.86 12.43
CA THR A 41 -37.80 6.90 11.71
C THR A 41 -36.58 7.32 12.50
N LEU A 42 -35.41 6.75 12.12
CA LEU A 42 -34.14 7.27 12.59
C LEU A 42 -34.01 8.66 11.99
N GLU A 43 -34.20 9.65 12.85
CA GLU A 43 -33.79 11.01 12.53
C GLU A 43 -32.37 10.91 11.99
N ILE A 44 -32.23 11.17 10.69
CA ILE A 44 -30.92 11.36 10.08
C ILE A 44 -30.38 12.60 10.78
N SER A 45 -29.60 12.33 11.83
CA SER A 45 -28.79 13.35 12.47
C SER A 45 -27.84 13.84 11.37
N ASN A 46 -28.16 14.98 10.79
CA ASN A 46 -27.28 15.76 9.92
C ASN A 46 -26.16 16.36 10.79
N GLN A 47 -25.42 15.51 11.49
CA GLN A 47 -24.16 15.95 12.04
C GLN A 47 -23.22 16.12 10.84
N PRO A 48 -22.59 17.29 10.70
CA PRO A 48 -21.54 17.45 9.70
C PRO A 48 -20.52 16.32 9.98
N VAL A 49 -20.32 15.46 9.01
CA VAL A 49 -19.20 14.52 9.06
C VAL A 49 -17.96 15.41 9.13
N GLU A 50 -17.43 15.62 10.34
CA GLU A 50 -16.12 16.22 10.48
C GLU A 50 -15.20 15.35 9.64
N GLN A 51 -14.77 15.89 8.50
CA GLN A 51 -13.74 15.29 7.68
C GLN A 51 -12.54 15.14 8.59
N GLN A 52 -12.31 13.92 9.09
CA GLN A 52 -11.14 13.61 9.87
C GLN A 52 -9.95 13.90 8.96
N LYS A 53 -9.33 15.05 9.18
CA LYS A 53 -8.14 15.48 8.48
C LYS A 53 -7.04 14.46 8.77
N ASN A 54 -6.88 13.52 7.85
CA ASN A 54 -5.89 12.46 8.01
C ASN A 54 -4.49 13.10 7.93
N THR A 55 -3.80 13.02 9.03
CA THR A 55 -2.41 13.46 9.14
C THR A 55 -1.49 12.31 8.80
N TYR A 56 -0.58 12.54 7.86
CA TYR A 56 0.46 11.59 7.48
C TYR A 56 1.83 12.21 7.65
N PHE A 57 2.83 11.34 7.75
CA PHE A 57 4.23 11.73 7.78
C PHE A 57 4.93 11.22 6.53
N THR A 58 5.82 12.01 5.97
CA THR A 58 6.64 11.63 4.82
C THR A 58 8.10 11.97 5.12
N ILE A 59 9.02 11.26 4.49
CA ILE A 59 10.44 11.50 4.65
C ILE A 59 10.91 12.37 3.49
N GLN A 60 11.43 13.56 3.75
CA GLN A 60 12.12 14.34 2.76
C GLN A 60 13.60 13.95 2.74
N VAL A 61 14.05 13.39 1.63
CA VAL A 61 15.41 12.88 1.45
C VAL A 61 16.33 13.93 0.85
N ALA A 62 15.83 14.74 -0.07
CA ALA A 62 16.59 15.79 -0.70
C ALA A 62 15.70 16.95 -1.18
N ALA A 63 16.32 18.11 -1.39
CA ALA A 63 15.71 19.24 -2.09
C ALA A 63 16.67 19.72 -3.18
N LYS A 64 16.18 19.85 -4.41
CA LYS A 64 16.97 20.17 -5.59
C LYS A 64 16.43 21.40 -6.33
N ALA A 65 17.32 22.09 -7.03
CA ALA A 65 16.95 23.25 -7.83
C ALA A 65 16.31 22.84 -9.16
N THR A 66 16.76 21.74 -9.74
CA THR A 66 16.27 21.25 -11.04
C THR A 66 15.54 19.92 -10.88
N PHE A 67 14.63 19.64 -11.81
CA PHE A 67 13.92 18.36 -11.86
C PHE A 67 14.87 17.20 -12.16
N ALA A 68 15.85 17.41 -13.05
CA ALA A 68 16.82 16.39 -13.43
C ALA A 68 17.65 15.93 -12.23
N ASP A 69 18.16 16.86 -11.40
CA ASP A 69 18.91 16.50 -10.19
C ASP A 69 18.04 15.76 -9.17
N ALA A 70 16.76 16.09 -9.08
CA ALA A 70 15.82 15.39 -8.22
C ALA A 70 15.54 13.97 -8.73
N GLU A 71 15.41 13.81 -10.06
CA GLU A 71 15.19 12.51 -10.70
C GLU A 71 16.37 11.56 -10.50
N GLU A 72 17.60 12.07 -10.51
CA GLU A 72 18.79 11.25 -10.18
C GLU A 72 18.72 10.68 -8.76
N VAL A 73 18.31 11.48 -7.79
CA VAL A 73 18.14 11.01 -6.42
C VAL A 73 17.03 9.96 -6.33
N VAL A 74 15.91 10.15 -7.03
CA VAL A 74 14.83 9.15 -7.10
C VAL A 74 15.33 7.83 -7.69
N LYS A 75 16.11 7.88 -8.77
CA LYS A 75 16.70 6.67 -9.38
C LYS A 75 17.59 5.91 -8.39
N ILE A 76 18.42 6.64 -7.64
CA ILE A 76 19.26 6.04 -6.60
C ILE A 76 18.40 5.35 -5.54
N LEU A 77 17.41 6.05 -4.99
CA LEU A 77 16.52 5.51 -3.96
C LEU A 77 15.76 4.26 -4.45
N ASN A 78 15.24 4.30 -5.68
CA ASN A 78 14.51 3.17 -6.26
C ASN A 78 15.40 1.94 -6.45
N ASN A 79 16.69 2.10 -6.74
CA ASN A 79 17.64 0.99 -6.82
C ASN A 79 17.85 0.28 -5.47
N TYR A 80 17.55 0.95 -4.37
CA TYR A 80 17.58 0.40 -3.01
C TYR A 80 16.19 0.06 -2.46
N ASN A 81 15.19 -0.07 -3.36
CA ASN A 81 13.80 -0.37 -3.03
C ASN A 81 13.07 0.69 -2.19
N PHE A 82 13.55 1.92 -2.20
CA PHE A 82 12.83 3.06 -1.65
C PHE A 82 12.09 3.77 -2.79
N GLU A 83 10.79 3.50 -2.94
CA GLU A 83 9.94 4.13 -3.97
C GLU A 83 9.74 5.61 -3.66
N ALA A 84 10.67 6.43 -4.13
CA ALA A 84 10.65 7.86 -3.91
C ALA A 84 9.91 8.60 -5.03
N PHE A 85 9.38 9.77 -4.70
CA PHE A 85 8.69 10.64 -5.64
C PHE A 85 9.17 12.10 -5.52
N ILE A 86 8.93 12.88 -6.57
CA ILE A 86 9.28 14.29 -6.60
C ILE A 86 8.03 15.12 -6.35
N GLN A 87 8.10 16.02 -5.36
CA GLN A 87 7.09 17.04 -5.13
C GLN A 87 7.64 18.40 -5.48
N LYS A 88 6.96 19.13 -6.39
CA LYS A 88 7.27 20.50 -6.69
C LYS A 88 6.85 21.42 -5.54
N ASN A 89 7.73 22.33 -5.16
CA ASN A 89 7.47 23.33 -4.13
C ASN A 89 7.57 24.73 -4.74
N ASP A 90 6.44 25.36 -4.97
CA ASP A 90 6.38 26.68 -5.59
C ASP A 90 6.74 27.82 -4.60
N SER A 91 6.79 27.55 -3.30
CA SER A 91 7.15 28.53 -2.28
C SER A 91 8.66 28.83 -2.19
N ASN A 92 9.50 28.03 -2.83
CA ASN A 92 10.96 28.20 -2.80
C ASN A 92 11.54 28.12 -4.20
N GLU A 93 11.93 29.28 -4.75
CA GLU A 93 12.48 29.35 -6.10
C GLU A 93 13.84 28.67 -6.26
N LYS A 94 14.64 28.58 -5.20
CA LYS A 94 15.98 28.00 -5.25
C LYS A 94 15.97 26.48 -5.15
N LEU A 95 15.03 25.90 -4.37
CA LEU A 95 14.91 24.47 -4.13
C LEU A 95 13.48 24.03 -4.44
N LYS A 96 13.15 24.00 -5.74
CA LYS A 96 11.78 23.76 -6.22
C LYS A 96 11.34 22.30 -6.12
N TYR A 97 12.26 21.36 -6.13
CA TYR A 97 11.95 19.93 -6.24
C TYR A 97 12.38 19.20 -4.97
N ARG A 98 11.40 18.67 -4.24
CA ARG A 98 11.63 17.89 -3.03
C ARG A 98 11.49 16.41 -3.37
N VAL A 99 12.52 15.64 -3.07
CA VAL A 99 12.47 14.18 -3.16
C VAL A 99 11.95 13.64 -1.86
N ARG A 100 10.84 12.92 -1.91
CA ARG A 100 10.12 12.38 -0.76
C ARG A 100 9.95 10.89 -0.87
N TYR A 101 9.87 10.24 0.27
CA TYR A 101 9.63 8.80 0.39
C TYR A 101 8.55 8.51 1.41
N GLY A 102 7.63 7.62 1.03
CA GLY A 102 6.65 7.00 1.90
C GLY A 102 5.54 7.92 2.40
N SER A 103 4.53 7.28 2.97
CA SER A 103 3.43 7.88 3.69
C SER A 103 3.18 7.05 4.94
N PHE A 104 3.46 7.61 6.10
CA PHE A 104 3.43 6.92 7.39
C PHE A 104 2.35 7.50 8.28
N LEU A 105 1.66 6.66 9.03
CA LEU A 105 0.69 7.08 10.02
C LEU A 105 1.36 7.54 11.32
N SER A 106 2.57 7.04 11.59
CA SER A 106 3.36 7.34 12.78
C SER A 106 4.64 8.09 12.41
N ARG A 107 4.99 9.10 13.21
CA ARG A 107 6.25 9.83 13.06
C ARG A 107 7.45 8.95 13.42
N GLU A 108 7.26 8.05 14.35
CA GLU A 108 8.25 7.10 14.81
C GLU A 108 8.69 6.16 13.70
N ASP A 109 7.72 5.57 12.96
CA ASP A 109 8.00 4.69 11.83
C ASP A 109 8.72 5.44 10.70
N ALA A 110 8.26 6.64 10.38
CA ALA A 110 8.95 7.50 9.42
C ALA A 110 10.39 7.81 9.85
N SER A 111 10.62 8.04 11.16
CA SER A 111 11.95 8.34 11.68
C SER A 111 12.89 7.13 11.68
N MET A 112 12.37 5.93 11.90
CA MET A 112 13.15 4.70 11.77
C MET A 112 13.59 4.50 10.33
N THR A 113 12.68 4.59 9.38
CA THR A 113 13.00 4.46 7.96
C THR A 113 13.94 5.57 7.46
N ALA A 114 13.81 6.79 7.97
CA ALA A 114 14.75 7.87 7.65
C ALA A 114 16.20 7.57 8.10
N LYS A 115 16.36 6.87 9.24
CA LYS A 115 17.67 6.39 9.71
C LYS A 115 18.22 5.29 8.80
N ASP A 116 17.36 4.39 8.30
CA ASP A 116 17.78 3.33 7.40
C ASP A 116 18.28 3.94 6.08
N ILE A 117 17.55 4.87 5.49
CA ILE A 117 17.99 5.60 4.29
C ILE A 117 19.32 6.32 4.54
N LYS A 118 19.49 6.94 5.70
CA LYS A 118 20.76 7.59 6.05
C LYS A 118 21.91 6.60 6.18
N ASN A 119 21.68 5.46 6.81
CA ASN A 119 22.71 4.43 7.02
C ASN A 119 23.13 3.76 5.70
N GLU A 120 22.18 3.51 4.80
CA GLU A 120 22.44 2.83 3.53
C GLU A 120 22.97 3.76 2.43
N LEU A 121 22.46 4.98 2.38
CA LEU A 121 22.70 5.90 1.26
C LEU A 121 23.40 7.21 1.65
N GLY A 122 23.53 7.48 2.95
CA GLY A 122 24.22 8.67 3.45
C GLY A 122 23.41 9.98 3.32
N TYR A 123 22.12 9.93 2.96
CA TYR A 123 21.28 11.12 2.88
C TYR A 123 20.84 11.59 4.26
N ASP A 124 20.97 12.89 4.52
CA ASP A 124 20.36 13.51 5.70
C ASP A 124 18.87 13.73 5.46
N CYS A 125 18.07 12.87 6.06
CA CYS A 125 16.62 12.86 5.92
C CYS A 125 15.93 13.52 7.10
N TRP A 126 14.77 14.13 6.86
CA TRP A 126 13.89 14.57 7.94
C TRP A 126 12.43 14.21 7.65
N VAL A 127 11.65 14.10 8.73
CA VAL A 127 10.25 13.74 8.66
C VAL A 127 9.40 15.00 8.63
N ASP A 128 8.61 15.13 7.56
CA ASP A 128 7.62 16.18 7.38
C ASP A 128 6.22 15.65 7.67
N LYS A 129 5.37 16.52 8.23
CA LYS A 129 3.94 16.28 8.38
C LYS A 129 3.21 16.76 7.13
N ILE A 130 2.36 15.91 6.55
CA ILE A 130 1.45 16.26 5.46
C ILE A 130 0.01 16.10 5.91
N GLU A 131 -0.85 17.01 5.48
CA GLU A 131 -2.29 16.99 5.70
C GLU A 131 -2.95 16.83 4.33
N LEU A 132 -3.78 15.80 4.19
CA LEU A 132 -4.54 15.49 2.99
C LEU A 132 -6.02 15.84 3.18
#